data_021299e630dedc6eccff158aad908c32
#
_entry.id   021299e630dedc6eccff158aad908c32
#
_cell.length_a   1.000
_cell.length_b   1.000
_cell.length_c   1.000
_cell.angle_alpha   90.00
_cell.angle_beta   90.00
_cell.angle_gamma   90.00
#
_symmetry.space_group_name_H-M   'P 1'
#
loop_
_entity.id
_entity.type
_entity.pdbx_description
1 polymer ?
#
loop_
_entity_poly.entity_id
_entity_poly.type
_entity_poly.pdbx_seq_one_letter_code
_entity_poly.pdbx_strand_id
1 'polypeptide(L)'
;GRVFRGEFAKARGALKGSRAAAGLGQAIAIGLIAAGLLMPNMWLVILGAFVMIGAHLEDQGLLLQTDVDAVKMRDVMLTEFTMLSASDTLEDALQRSVHTLQDVFPVVRGSNLVGAVSRQGIVEALQAEGNGYVQGVMTRSFQTAQPDDSLVKTLRRIMAGHGAQLVPVLEGDRIVGIITPQNLAHSMGLLNQRRKMRPQE
;
A
#
# COMPACT_ATOMS: atom_id res chain seq x y z
N GLY A 1 -27.76 -2.59 -0.53
CA GLY A 1 -27.62 -2.99 -1.95
C GLY A 1 -27.71 -1.85 -2.97
N ARG A 2 -28.17 -0.65 -2.59
CA ARG A 2 -28.35 0.46 -3.55
C ARG A 2 -27.16 1.44 -3.57
N VAL A 3 -26.38 1.53 -2.52
CA VAL A 3 -25.23 2.44 -2.42
C VAL A 3 -24.02 1.95 -3.25
N PHE A 4 -23.82 0.63 -3.35
CA PHE A 4 -22.72 0.03 -4.12
C PHE A 4 -22.83 0.18 -5.64
N ARG A 5 -24.03 0.34 -6.20
CA ARG A 5 -24.20 0.55 -7.66
C ARG A 5 -23.82 1.95 -8.12
N GLY A 6 -23.91 2.96 -7.26
CA GLY A 6 -23.58 4.35 -7.60
C GLY A 6 -22.07 4.60 -7.74
N GLU A 7 -21.27 3.96 -6.92
CA GLU A 7 -19.81 4.10 -6.93
C GLU A 7 -19.17 3.43 -8.16
N PHE A 8 -19.65 2.24 -8.55
CA PHE A 8 -19.15 1.56 -9.76
C PHE A 8 -19.51 2.28 -11.07
N ALA A 9 -20.63 2.97 -11.11
CA ALA A 9 -21.05 3.76 -12.29
C ALA A 9 -20.19 5.02 -12.44
N LYS A 10 -19.82 5.68 -11.33
CA LYS A 10 -18.94 6.85 -11.32
C LYS A 10 -17.50 6.51 -11.75
N ALA A 11 -16.95 5.39 -11.28
CA ALA A 11 -15.60 4.95 -11.65
C ALA A 11 -15.50 4.56 -13.14
N ARG A 12 -16.53 3.91 -13.70
CA ARG A 12 -16.56 3.58 -15.14
C ARG A 12 -16.78 4.81 -16.03
N GLY A 13 -17.50 5.82 -15.55
CA GLY A 13 -17.67 7.10 -16.24
C GLY A 13 -16.39 7.92 -16.30
N ALA A 14 -15.62 7.94 -15.21
CA ALA A 14 -14.33 8.64 -15.12
C ALA A 14 -13.27 8.01 -16.05
N LEU A 15 -13.20 6.68 -16.14
CA LEU A 15 -12.26 5.97 -17.02
C LEU A 15 -12.59 6.14 -18.52
N LYS A 16 -13.87 6.20 -18.88
CA LYS A 16 -14.29 6.49 -20.27
C LYS A 16 -14.06 7.96 -20.62
N GLY A 17 -14.28 8.88 -19.67
CA GLY A 17 -13.99 10.29 -19.84
C GLY A 17 -12.52 10.59 -20.05
N SER A 18 -11.63 9.94 -19.31
CA SER A 18 -10.18 10.09 -19.41
C SER A 18 -9.65 9.61 -20.77
N ARG A 19 -10.07 8.44 -21.26
CA ARG A 19 -9.67 7.94 -22.60
C ARG A 19 -10.20 8.81 -23.74
N ALA A 20 -11.40 9.34 -23.63
CA ALA A 20 -11.95 10.27 -24.61
C ALA A 20 -11.19 11.61 -24.60
N ALA A 21 -10.79 12.11 -23.41
CA ALA A 21 -9.98 13.32 -23.25
C ALA A 21 -8.57 13.15 -23.83
N ALA A 22 -7.92 11.99 -23.60
CA ALA A 22 -6.60 11.70 -24.17
C ALA A 22 -6.65 11.59 -25.70
N GLY A 23 -7.67 10.93 -26.25
CA GLY A 23 -7.88 10.88 -27.71
C GLY A 23 -8.14 12.26 -28.34
N LEU A 24 -8.88 13.12 -27.65
CA LEU A 24 -9.11 14.49 -28.09
C LEU A 24 -7.82 15.32 -28.05
N GLY A 25 -7.02 15.16 -26.98
CA GLY A 25 -5.70 15.78 -26.85
C GLY A 25 -4.74 15.38 -27.97
N GLN A 26 -4.71 14.10 -28.34
CA GLN A 26 -3.92 13.61 -29.47
C GLN A 26 -4.39 14.17 -30.81
N ALA A 27 -5.70 14.23 -31.05
CA ALA A 27 -6.24 14.82 -32.27
C ALA A 27 -5.90 16.30 -32.41
N ILE A 28 -5.98 17.07 -31.32
CA ILE A 28 -5.60 18.49 -31.26
C ILE A 28 -4.10 18.65 -31.49
N ALA A 29 -3.27 17.80 -30.88
CA ALA A 29 -1.81 17.84 -31.06
C ALA A 29 -1.40 17.61 -32.51
N ILE A 30 -1.99 16.62 -33.16
CA ILE A 30 -1.76 16.34 -34.59
C ILE A 30 -2.21 17.51 -35.47
N GLY A 31 -3.38 18.08 -35.18
CA GLY A 31 -3.88 19.28 -35.88
C GLY A 31 -2.96 20.49 -35.75
N LEU A 32 -2.40 20.73 -34.56
CA LEU A 32 -1.46 21.83 -34.33
C LEU A 32 -0.13 21.61 -35.08
N ILE A 33 0.40 20.39 -35.09
CA ILE A 33 1.63 20.05 -35.84
C ILE A 33 1.40 20.24 -37.35
N ALA A 34 0.29 19.74 -37.89
CA ALA A 34 -0.05 19.87 -39.29
C ALA A 34 -0.23 21.35 -39.70
N ALA A 35 -0.94 22.14 -38.88
CA ALA A 35 -1.11 23.58 -39.11
C ALA A 35 0.24 24.33 -39.06
N GLY A 36 1.12 23.96 -38.11
CA GLY A 36 2.44 24.57 -37.98
C GLY A 36 3.36 24.28 -39.18
N LEU A 37 3.23 23.09 -39.80
CA LEU A 37 3.96 22.74 -41.03
C LEU A 37 3.41 23.46 -42.27
N LEU A 38 2.10 23.63 -42.36
CA LEU A 38 1.45 24.31 -43.46
C LEU A 38 1.67 25.84 -43.45
N MET A 39 1.75 26.44 -42.27
CA MET A 39 1.91 27.90 -42.07
C MET A 39 3.35 28.30 -41.70
N PRO A 40 4.37 27.58 -41.99
CA PRO A 40 5.75 27.50 -41.43
C PRO A 40 5.92 28.24 -40.10
N ASN A 41 5.12 27.84 -39.11
CA ASN A 41 5.13 28.42 -37.78
C ASN A 41 5.69 27.42 -36.76
N MET A 42 6.98 27.58 -36.42
CA MET A 42 7.71 26.68 -35.54
C MET A 42 7.10 26.60 -34.12
N TRP A 43 6.44 27.65 -33.66
CA TRP A 43 5.77 27.68 -32.35
C TRP A 43 4.58 26.72 -32.27
N LEU A 44 3.80 26.60 -33.34
CA LEU A 44 2.68 25.66 -33.41
C LEU A 44 3.16 24.20 -33.40
N VAL A 45 4.28 23.91 -34.05
CA VAL A 45 4.88 22.57 -34.04
C VAL A 45 5.38 22.21 -32.65
N ILE A 46 6.06 23.12 -31.96
CA ILE A 46 6.57 22.92 -30.59
C ILE A 46 5.39 22.74 -29.62
N LEU A 47 4.35 23.55 -29.74
CA LEU A 47 3.15 23.44 -28.90
C LEU A 47 2.44 22.10 -29.11
N GLY A 48 2.28 21.66 -30.38
CA GLY A 48 1.69 20.37 -30.70
C GLY A 48 2.51 19.18 -30.17
N ALA A 49 3.84 19.26 -30.27
CA ALA A 49 4.73 18.25 -29.68
C ALA A 49 4.62 18.20 -28.14
N PHE A 50 4.53 19.35 -27.46
CA PHE A 50 4.36 19.45 -26.03
C PHE A 50 3.02 18.83 -25.57
N VAL A 51 1.94 19.14 -26.26
CA VAL A 51 0.60 18.56 -25.98
C VAL A 51 0.62 17.05 -26.23
N MET A 52 1.31 16.57 -27.27
CA MET A 52 1.44 15.13 -27.56
C MET A 52 2.21 14.39 -26.46
N ILE A 53 3.31 14.96 -25.96
CA ILE A 53 4.08 14.39 -24.84
C ILE A 53 3.23 14.38 -23.58
N GLY A 54 2.48 15.44 -23.27
CA GLY A 54 1.59 15.51 -22.13
C GLY A 54 0.50 14.42 -22.16
N ALA A 55 -0.15 14.24 -23.31
CA ALA A 55 -1.16 13.19 -23.49
C ALA A 55 -0.58 11.76 -23.37
N HIS A 56 0.67 11.55 -23.79
CA HIS A 56 1.35 10.25 -23.69
C HIS A 56 1.76 9.92 -22.23
N LEU A 57 2.18 10.91 -21.45
CA LEU A 57 2.54 10.73 -20.03
C LEU A 57 1.32 10.39 -19.19
N GLU A 58 0.16 10.92 -19.51
CA GLU A 58 -1.09 10.65 -18.81
C GLU A 58 -1.58 9.20 -19.01
N ASP A 59 -1.42 8.65 -20.21
CA ASP A 59 -1.76 7.26 -20.52
C ASP A 59 -0.86 6.25 -19.75
N GLN A 60 0.43 6.55 -19.60
CA GLN A 60 1.35 5.68 -18.84
C GLN A 60 1.04 5.67 -17.33
N GLY A 61 0.59 6.79 -16.77
CA GLY A 61 0.21 6.89 -15.36
C GLY A 61 -1.00 6.01 -15.00
N LEU A 62 -1.96 5.86 -15.92
CA LEU A 62 -3.15 5.03 -15.73
C LEU A 62 -2.85 3.51 -15.80
N LEU A 63 -1.93 3.09 -16.67
CA LEU A 63 -1.53 1.69 -16.82
C LEU A 63 -0.75 1.20 -15.59
N LEU A 64 0.12 2.03 -15.01
CA LEU A 64 0.85 1.71 -13.79
C LEU A 64 -0.07 1.56 -12.57
N GLN A 65 -1.16 2.30 -12.48
CA GLN A 65 -2.13 2.19 -11.39
C GLN A 65 -2.93 0.88 -11.43
N THR A 66 -3.26 0.38 -12.60
CA THR A 66 -4.08 -0.84 -12.75
C THR A 66 -3.30 -2.09 -12.35
N ASP A 67 -1.99 -2.15 -12.64
CA ASP A 67 -1.15 -3.29 -12.31
C ASP A 67 -0.75 -3.36 -10.83
N VAL A 68 -0.62 -2.20 -10.18
CA VAL A 68 -0.27 -2.13 -8.75
C VAL A 68 -1.48 -2.46 -7.87
N ASP A 69 -2.70 -2.17 -8.34
CA ASP A 69 -3.95 -2.56 -7.65
C ASP A 69 -4.21 -4.08 -7.66
N ALA A 70 -3.52 -4.84 -8.51
CA ALA A 70 -3.64 -6.30 -8.60
C ALA A 70 -2.92 -7.05 -7.47
N VAL A 71 -1.95 -6.41 -6.77
CA VAL A 71 -1.23 -7.04 -5.65
C VAL A 71 -2.14 -7.09 -4.43
N LYS A 72 -2.34 -8.30 -3.90
CA LYS A 72 -3.13 -8.55 -2.69
C LYS A 72 -2.26 -8.55 -1.44
N MET A 73 -2.89 -8.37 -0.28
CA MET A 73 -2.20 -8.41 1.01
C MET A 73 -1.52 -9.76 1.24
N ARG A 74 -2.14 -10.87 0.82
CA ARG A 74 -1.58 -12.23 0.92
C ARG A 74 -0.26 -12.43 0.17
N ASP A 75 -0.01 -11.65 -0.88
CA ASP A 75 1.18 -11.80 -1.74
C ASP A 75 2.44 -11.20 -1.10
N VAL A 76 2.26 -10.34 -0.10
CA VAL A 76 3.33 -9.56 0.54
C VAL A 76 3.37 -9.71 2.05
N MET A 77 2.33 -10.28 2.69
CA MET A 77 2.29 -10.45 4.14
C MET A 77 3.35 -11.44 4.61
N LEU A 78 3.87 -11.20 5.79
CA LEU A 78 4.72 -12.13 6.52
C LEU A 78 3.81 -13.14 7.25
N THR A 79 3.98 -14.43 6.96
CA THR A 79 3.19 -15.52 7.57
C THR A 79 3.86 -16.13 8.79
N GLU A 80 5.21 -16.00 8.86
CA GLU A 80 5.98 -16.40 10.03
C GLU A 80 6.31 -15.17 10.85
N PHE A 81 5.66 -15.02 11.99
CA PHE A 81 5.82 -13.88 12.88
C PHE A 81 5.62 -14.27 14.33
N THR A 82 6.26 -13.52 15.22
CA THR A 82 6.14 -13.68 16.66
C THR A 82 5.02 -12.81 17.20
N MET A 83 4.17 -13.39 18.05
CA MET A 83 3.14 -12.68 18.82
C MET A 83 3.55 -12.63 20.28
N LEU A 84 3.11 -11.57 20.98
CA LEU A 84 3.26 -11.41 22.42
C LEU A 84 1.90 -11.50 23.09
N SER A 85 1.87 -12.03 24.31
CA SER A 85 0.66 -12.01 25.12
C SER A 85 0.52 -10.66 25.84
N ALA A 86 -0.70 -10.16 25.98
CA ALA A 86 -0.97 -8.97 26.78
C ALA A 86 -0.56 -9.13 28.25
N SER A 87 -0.48 -10.36 28.75
CA SER A 87 -0.06 -10.73 30.11
C SER A 87 1.44 -11.03 30.23
N ASP A 88 2.21 -11.03 29.14
CA ASP A 88 3.66 -11.19 29.21
C ASP A 88 4.27 -9.99 29.93
N THR A 89 5.34 -10.23 30.69
CA THR A 89 6.15 -9.14 31.25
C THR A 89 6.98 -8.47 30.15
N LEU A 90 7.42 -7.25 30.40
CA LEU A 90 8.27 -6.53 29.43
C LEU A 90 9.63 -7.22 29.24
N GLU A 91 10.19 -7.83 30.30
CA GLU A 91 11.42 -8.60 30.20
C GLU A 91 11.25 -9.84 29.34
N ASP A 92 10.19 -10.64 29.55
CA ASP A 92 9.89 -11.82 28.72
C ASP A 92 9.65 -11.43 27.26
N ALA A 93 8.92 -10.33 27.04
CA ALA A 93 8.66 -9.80 25.72
C ALA A 93 9.95 -9.35 25.01
N LEU A 94 10.86 -8.69 25.74
CA LEU A 94 12.16 -8.29 25.22
C LEU A 94 12.99 -9.52 24.88
N GLN A 95 13.08 -10.50 25.76
CA GLN A 95 13.83 -11.73 25.53
C GLN A 95 13.35 -12.47 24.27
N ARG A 96 12.03 -12.59 24.07
CA ARG A 96 11.47 -13.17 22.84
C ARG A 96 11.80 -12.32 21.60
N SER A 97 11.80 -10.99 21.74
CA SER A 97 12.06 -10.09 20.62
C SER A 97 13.49 -10.13 20.10
N VAL A 98 14.46 -10.45 20.95
CA VAL A 98 15.90 -10.53 20.59
C VAL A 98 16.18 -11.61 19.55
N HIS A 99 15.41 -12.69 19.56
CA HIS A 99 15.59 -13.83 18.64
C HIS A 99 14.88 -13.68 17.31
N THR A 100 14.26 -12.51 17.03
CA THR A 100 13.55 -12.24 15.77
C THR A 100 14.05 -10.96 15.12
N LEU A 101 13.89 -10.86 13.79
CA LEU A 101 14.15 -9.63 13.04
C LEU A 101 12.92 -8.69 13.01
N GLN A 102 11.88 -9.04 13.74
CA GLN A 102 10.64 -8.30 13.80
C GLN A 102 10.78 -7.11 14.79
N ASP A 103 10.40 -5.92 14.35
CA ASP A 103 10.49 -4.71 15.18
C ASP A 103 9.19 -4.37 15.88
N VAL A 104 8.06 -4.82 15.35
CA VAL A 104 6.72 -4.57 15.91
C VAL A 104 5.98 -5.89 16.03
N PHE A 105 5.40 -6.14 17.19
CA PHE A 105 4.77 -7.39 17.56
C PHE A 105 3.26 -7.19 17.75
N PRO A 106 2.42 -8.02 17.12
CA PRO A 106 1.01 -8.10 17.48
C PRO A 106 0.86 -8.63 18.91
N VAL A 107 -0.02 -8.02 19.68
CA VAL A 107 -0.32 -8.41 21.05
C VAL A 107 -1.68 -9.07 21.08
N VAL A 108 -1.73 -10.27 21.66
CA VAL A 108 -2.93 -11.08 21.73
C VAL A 108 -3.36 -11.31 23.18
N ARG A 109 -4.67 -11.53 23.39
CA ARG A 109 -5.25 -12.08 24.62
C ARG A 109 -6.05 -13.32 24.27
N GLY A 110 -5.48 -14.49 24.57
CA GLY A 110 -5.97 -15.76 24.01
C GLY A 110 -5.77 -15.76 22.49
N SER A 111 -6.83 -15.92 21.73
CA SER A 111 -6.83 -15.86 20.25
C SER A 111 -7.08 -14.47 19.67
N ASN A 112 -7.50 -13.50 20.49
CA ASN A 112 -7.92 -12.19 20.02
C ASN A 112 -6.77 -11.20 19.97
N LEU A 113 -6.64 -10.51 18.86
CA LEU A 113 -5.72 -9.37 18.71
C LEU A 113 -6.23 -8.18 19.52
N VAL A 114 -5.41 -7.69 20.47
CA VAL A 114 -5.78 -6.59 21.36
C VAL A 114 -4.90 -5.36 21.22
N GLY A 115 -3.77 -5.46 20.52
CA GLY A 115 -2.85 -4.35 20.34
C GLY A 115 -1.63 -4.70 19.51
N ALA A 116 -0.71 -3.76 19.47
CA ALA A 116 0.63 -3.95 18.91
C ALA A 116 1.64 -3.21 19.79
N VAL A 117 2.87 -3.71 19.85
CA VAL A 117 3.96 -3.07 20.60
C VAL A 117 5.24 -3.16 19.80
N SER A 118 6.03 -2.09 19.77
CA SER A 118 7.34 -2.08 19.14
C SER A 118 8.41 -2.55 20.13
N ARG A 119 9.50 -3.16 19.60
CA ARG A 119 10.68 -3.49 20.43
C ARG A 119 11.21 -2.27 21.16
N GLN A 120 11.29 -1.15 20.48
CA GLN A 120 11.74 0.10 21.06
C GLN A 120 10.84 0.54 22.22
N GLY A 121 9.49 0.47 22.06
CA GLY A 121 8.54 0.79 23.11
C GLY A 121 8.67 -0.11 24.34
N ILE A 122 9.00 -1.41 24.16
CA ILE A 122 9.31 -2.32 25.27
C ILE A 122 10.56 -1.86 26.02
N VAL A 123 11.63 -1.51 25.29
CA VAL A 123 12.89 -1.05 25.90
C VAL A 123 12.70 0.28 26.64
N GLU A 124 12.02 1.24 26.04
CA GLU A 124 11.73 2.53 26.63
C GLU A 124 10.92 2.38 27.94
N ALA A 125 9.89 1.53 27.91
CA ALA A 125 9.06 1.28 29.10
C ALA A 125 9.85 0.59 30.22
N LEU A 126 10.70 -0.40 29.90
CA LEU A 126 11.57 -1.05 30.87
C LEU A 126 12.53 -0.05 31.54
N GLN A 127 13.05 0.91 30.77
CA GLN A 127 13.96 1.93 31.29
C GLN A 127 13.25 2.98 32.16
N ALA A 128 12.02 3.34 31.80
CA ALA A 128 11.27 4.40 32.48
C ALA A 128 10.52 3.91 33.72
N GLU A 129 9.87 2.76 33.62
CA GLU A 129 8.90 2.27 34.63
C GLU A 129 9.30 0.92 35.24
N GLY A 130 10.36 0.28 34.74
CA GLY A 130 10.77 -1.05 35.19
C GLY A 130 9.93 -2.16 34.54
N ASN A 131 9.99 -3.38 35.13
CA ASN A 131 9.34 -4.56 34.56
C ASN A 131 7.82 -4.54 34.79
N GLY A 132 7.09 -4.03 33.82
CA GLY A 132 5.62 -4.03 33.76
C GLY A 132 5.07 -5.11 32.84
N TYR A 133 3.82 -4.95 32.40
CA TYR A 133 3.16 -5.86 31.47
C TYR A 133 3.00 -5.22 30.08
N VAL A 134 3.05 -6.04 29.02
CA VAL A 134 2.88 -5.63 27.62
C VAL A 134 1.58 -4.85 27.40
N GLN A 135 0.48 -5.22 28.10
CA GLN A 135 -0.79 -4.50 27.98
C GLN A 135 -0.74 -3.03 28.43
N GLY A 136 0.24 -2.64 29.23
CA GLY A 136 0.43 -1.25 29.70
C GLY A 136 1.02 -0.34 28.64
N VAL A 137 1.85 -0.90 27.74
CA VAL A 137 2.64 -0.15 26.77
C VAL A 137 2.19 -0.37 25.32
N MET A 138 1.28 -1.33 25.07
CA MET A 138 0.79 -1.62 23.73
C MET A 138 -0.09 -0.49 23.20
N THR A 139 0.00 -0.24 21.90
CA THR A 139 -0.95 0.60 21.16
C THR A 139 -2.19 -0.21 20.82
N ARG A 140 -3.37 0.30 21.17
CA ARG A 140 -4.66 -0.34 20.90
C ARG A 140 -5.31 0.15 19.60
N SER A 141 -4.81 1.25 19.04
CA SER A 141 -5.29 1.80 17.77
C SER A 141 -4.49 1.20 16.63
N PHE A 142 -5.05 0.24 15.93
CA PHE A 142 -4.48 -0.36 14.72
C PHE A 142 -5.58 -0.62 13.70
N GLN A 143 -5.20 -0.61 12.43
CA GLN A 143 -6.09 -0.99 11.34
C GLN A 143 -5.74 -2.39 10.86
N THR A 144 -6.76 -3.17 10.58
CA THR A 144 -6.62 -4.53 10.08
C THR A 144 -6.91 -4.58 8.59
N ALA A 145 -6.44 -5.63 7.92
CA ALA A 145 -6.72 -5.92 6.54
C ALA A 145 -7.14 -7.39 6.37
N GLN A 146 -7.74 -7.70 5.22
CA GLN A 146 -8.03 -9.06 4.82
C GLN A 146 -7.00 -9.56 3.80
N PRO A 147 -6.75 -10.88 3.67
CA PRO A 147 -5.79 -11.43 2.71
C PRO A 147 -6.08 -11.03 1.26
N ASP A 148 -7.35 -10.88 0.90
CA ASP A 148 -7.79 -10.53 -0.45
C ASP A 148 -7.87 -9.03 -0.74
N ASP A 149 -7.64 -8.20 0.28
CA ASP A 149 -7.63 -6.74 0.09
C ASP A 149 -6.51 -6.32 -0.86
N SER A 150 -6.78 -5.29 -1.68
CA SER A 150 -5.74 -4.65 -2.49
C SER A 150 -4.71 -3.97 -1.60
N LEU A 151 -3.44 -4.33 -1.79
CA LEU A 151 -2.31 -3.75 -1.04
C LEU A 151 -2.33 -2.22 -1.08
N VAL A 152 -2.43 -1.65 -2.28
CA VAL A 152 -2.35 -0.19 -2.48
C VAL A 152 -3.51 0.54 -1.83
N LYS A 153 -4.73 0.03 -1.97
CA LYS A 153 -5.92 0.64 -1.36
C LYS A 153 -5.84 0.60 0.15
N THR A 154 -5.38 -0.53 0.70
CA THR A 154 -5.24 -0.71 2.14
C THR A 154 -4.14 0.18 2.70
N LEU A 155 -2.96 0.23 2.07
CA LEU A 155 -1.88 1.11 2.49
C LEU A 155 -2.29 2.59 2.42
N ARG A 156 -2.95 3.02 1.35
CA ARG A 156 -3.44 4.40 1.22
C ARG A 156 -4.41 4.77 2.35
N ARG A 157 -5.32 3.84 2.72
CA ARG A 157 -6.25 4.03 3.84
C ARG A 157 -5.51 4.16 5.17
N ILE A 158 -4.48 3.32 5.39
CA ILE A 158 -3.69 3.31 6.61
C ILE A 158 -2.80 4.55 6.73
N MET A 159 -2.19 4.98 5.62
CA MET A 159 -1.35 6.19 5.58
C MET A 159 -2.15 7.48 5.74
N ALA A 160 -3.43 7.51 5.35
CA ALA A 160 -4.35 8.61 5.61
C ALA A 160 -4.73 8.73 7.10
N GLY A 161 -4.56 7.64 7.88
CA GLY A 161 -4.59 7.65 9.32
C GLY A 161 -3.20 7.95 9.90
N HIS A 162 -3.03 7.83 11.20
CA HIS A 162 -1.78 8.22 11.89
C HIS A 162 -0.61 7.22 11.75
N GLY A 163 -0.37 6.67 10.54
CA GLY A 163 0.77 5.82 10.20
C GLY A 163 0.88 4.55 11.06
N ALA A 164 0.37 3.43 10.58
CA ALA A 164 0.50 2.17 11.30
C ALA A 164 1.90 1.58 11.14
N GLN A 165 2.57 1.30 12.24
CA GLN A 165 3.85 0.57 12.25
C GLN A 165 3.65 -0.92 11.92
N LEU A 166 2.44 -1.44 12.09
CA LEU A 166 2.04 -2.83 11.83
C LEU A 166 0.61 -2.87 11.31
N VAL A 167 0.38 -3.70 10.29
CA VAL A 167 -0.96 -4.01 9.77
C VAL A 167 -1.19 -5.51 9.92
N PRO A 168 -1.98 -5.94 10.90
CA PRO A 168 -2.40 -7.33 11.01
C PRO A 168 -3.35 -7.70 9.87
N VAL A 169 -3.12 -8.86 9.26
CA VAL A 169 -3.99 -9.45 8.25
C VAL A 169 -4.81 -10.54 8.93
N LEU A 170 -6.12 -10.37 8.91
CA LEU A 170 -7.06 -11.26 9.59
C LEU A 170 -7.90 -12.06 8.58
N GLU A 171 -8.10 -13.32 8.87
CA GLU A 171 -9.10 -14.16 8.24
C GLU A 171 -10.14 -14.56 9.30
N GLY A 172 -11.31 -13.92 9.25
CA GLY A 172 -12.23 -13.92 10.39
C GLY A 172 -11.61 -13.22 11.61
N ASP A 173 -11.53 -13.93 12.74
CA ASP A 173 -10.92 -13.45 13.98
C ASP A 173 -9.45 -13.89 14.14
N ARG A 174 -8.92 -14.64 13.19
CA ARG A 174 -7.56 -15.20 13.26
C ARG A 174 -6.58 -14.35 12.51
N ILE A 175 -5.42 -14.05 13.12
CA ILE A 175 -4.29 -13.40 12.45
C ILE A 175 -3.61 -14.45 11.55
N VAL A 176 -3.59 -14.21 10.25
CA VAL A 176 -2.94 -15.09 9.25
C VAL A 176 -1.65 -14.50 8.71
N GLY A 177 -1.38 -13.24 8.97
CA GLY A 177 -0.15 -12.56 8.58
C GLY A 177 -0.04 -11.15 9.14
N ILE A 178 1.11 -10.55 8.95
CA ILE A 178 1.37 -9.16 9.31
C ILE A 178 2.07 -8.45 8.15
N ILE A 179 1.86 -7.15 8.05
CA ILE A 179 2.64 -6.28 7.16
C ILE A 179 3.26 -5.17 7.99
N THR A 180 4.56 -4.99 7.81
CA THR A 180 5.33 -3.86 8.36
C THR A 180 5.99 -3.10 7.22
N PRO A 181 6.37 -1.83 7.38
CA PRO A 181 7.08 -1.07 6.35
C PRO A 181 8.34 -1.78 5.85
N GLN A 182 9.08 -2.43 6.75
CA GLN A 182 10.33 -3.13 6.43
C GLN A 182 10.08 -4.36 5.53
N ASN A 183 9.12 -5.25 5.91
CA ASN A 183 8.84 -6.43 5.10
C ASN A 183 8.16 -6.07 3.78
N LEU A 184 7.37 -5.00 3.75
CA LEU A 184 6.75 -4.52 2.53
C LEU A 184 7.80 -4.08 1.50
N ALA A 185 8.80 -3.28 1.92
CA ALA A 185 9.88 -2.84 1.04
C ALA A 185 10.64 -4.03 0.45
N HIS A 186 10.92 -5.05 1.27
CA HIS A 186 11.59 -6.27 0.84
C HIS A 186 10.74 -7.09 -0.15
N SER A 187 9.47 -7.33 0.18
CA SER A 187 8.54 -8.11 -0.65
C SER A 187 8.26 -7.45 -1.99
N MET A 188 8.13 -6.12 -2.02
CA MET A 188 7.95 -5.36 -3.27
C MET A 188 9.18 -5.44 -4.18
N GLY A 189 10.38 -5.44 -3.60
CA GLY A 189 11.63 -5.66 -4.34
C GLY A 189 11.65 -7.02 -5.04
N LEU A 190 11.29 -8.08 -4.32
CA LEU A 190 11.24 -9.44 -4.85
C LEU A 190 10.14 -9.64 -5.93
N LEU A 191 8.96 -9.06 -5.72
CA LEU A 191 7.87 -9.10 -6.71
C LEU A 191 8.28 -8.42 -8.02
N ASN A 192 8.98 -7.29 -7.92
CA ASN A 192 9.46 -6.57 -9.10
C ASN A 192 10.53 -7.37 -9.88
N GLN A 193 11.41 -8.08 -9.17
CA GLN A 193 12.37 -8.99 -9.80
C GLN A 193 11.70 -10.20 -10.47
N ARG A 194 10.70 -10.81 -9.83
CA ARG A 194 9.93 -11.91 -10.41
C ARG A 194 9.19 -11.49 -11.69
N ARG A 195 8.62 -10.30 -11.73
CA ARG A 195 7.99 -9.75 -12.96
C ARG A 195 8.97 -9.59 -14.11
N LYS A 196 10.21 -9.13 -13.83
CA LYS A 196 11.26 -8.98 -14.84
C LYS A 196 11.77 -10.31 -15.40
N MET A 197 11.68 -11.39 -14.60
CA MET A 197 12.14 -12.73 -15.00
C MET A 197 11.06 -13.57 -15.70
N ARG A 198 9.79 -13.13 -15.74
CA ARG A 198 8.73 -13.80 -16.48
C ARG A 198 8.76 -13.28 -17.93
N PRO A 199 9.10 -14.10 -18.95
CA PRO A 199 8.99 -13.70 -20.35
C PRO A 199 7.52 -13.35 -20.63
N GLN A 200 7.31 -12.30 -21.42
CA GLN A 200 5.98 -12.01 -21.97
C GLN A 200 5.64 -13.12 -22.96
N GLU A 201 4.77 -14.04 -22.56
CA GLU A 201 4.05 -14.92 -23.47
C GLU A 201 2.86 -14.20 -24.07
#